data_1f3258a669cd40892815f6423b8910fb
#
_entry.id   1f3258a669cd40892815f6423b8910fb
#
_cell.length_a   1.000
_cell.length_b   1.000
_cell.length_c   1.000
_cell.angle_alpha   90.00
_cell.angle_beta   90.00
_cell.angle_gamma   90.00
#
_symmetry.space_group_name_H-M   'P 1'
#
loop_
_entity.id
_entity.type
_entity.pdbx_description
1 polymer ?
#
loop_
_entity_poly.entity_id
_entity_poly.type
_entity_poly.pdbx_seq_one_letter_code
_entity_poly.pdbx_strand_id
1 'polypeptide(L)'
;MPLPTPGATPSRSSHAPELRAAARHFDRRRFLTVTGAAAALAFATNLPAAGAAAAATLDPGRITEDPFTLGVASGDPLADSVLLWTRLAPAPYQPDGGLPAERVRVEWELAHDDGFRRVVRRGTATAHPEFHHTVHVEVGFLAPGRVYHYRFRVGTWISETGRTRTAPGRFHLTGSTALNFAAVSCQRYDQGYYTAYRHLADEDVDVVFHLGDYLYEYAVNSVGGARKYTDRVLPDVFNHETVTLEDYRLRYALHKTDPDQRAAHAAHPFVVTWDDHETENNYAGDNPDGGEPSEEFLLRRAAAYRAYWENQPLRRPQRPDGPDMRLYRRFRWGRLAQFDILDTRQYRSNQAQGDGWQIPGPESADPARTMTGATQERWLLDGWDRSDAVWNVVPQQVTFSQRRNAVGEVYKVSMDSWDGYRASRERLLAGAEAAGIENLMVLTGDVHVGYAFDIKRDFDDRSSRIVGTELVASSISSGGNGSDKPANWDTYMTANPHMRFYNGRRGYTTVTLDRRSARADFKAVPYVTTTGADISTVASFAVEAGVPGLQPV
;
A
#
# COMPACT_ATOMS: atom_id res chain seq x y z
N MET A 1 -43.57 -41.74 3.36
CA MET A 1 -42.47 -41.34 4.23
C MET A 1 -41.79 -40.15 3.57
N PRO A 2 -41.85 -38.95 4.13
CA PRO A 2 -41.14 -37.81 3.59
C PRO A 2 -39.66 -37.86 4.01
N LEU A 3 -38.76 -37.48 3.07
CA LEU A 3 -37.32 -37.35 3.28
C LEU A 3 -37.01 -36.21 4.28
N PRO A 4 -35.96 -36.32 5.10
CA PRO A 4 -35.59 -35.28 6.04
C PRO A 4 -35.04 -34.04 5.32
N THR A 5 -35.49 -32.87 5.76
CA THR A 5 -34.95 -31.56 5.40
C THR A 5 -33.47 -31.45 5.78
N PRO A 6 -32.60 -30.85 4.94
CA PRO A 6 -31.22 -30.57 5.32
C PRO A 6 -31.20 -29.55 6.48
N GLY A 7 -30.51 -29.89 7.55
CA GLY A 7 -30.31 -29.02 8.67
C GLY A 7 -29.58 -27.74 8.28
N ALA A 8 -30.00 -26.62 8.85
CA ALA A 8 -29.36 -25.32 8.73
C ALA A 8 -27.89 -25.40 9.20
N THR A 9 -26.98 -25.09 8.32
CA THR A 9 -25.56 -24.85 8.63
C THR A 9 -25.49 -23.68 9.61
N PRO A 10 -24.75 -23.76 10.72
CA PRO A 10 -24.57 -22.63 11.62
C PRO A 10 -23.83 -21.50 10.92
N SER A 11 -24.27 -20.28 11.13
CA SER A 11 -23.67 -19.07 10.55
C SER A 11 -22.20 -18.95 10.95
N ARG A 12 -21.30 -18.90 9.95
CA ARG A 12 -19.85 -18.90 10.07
C ARG A 12 -19.22 -17.67 10.76
N SER A 13 -20.01 -16.73 11.29
CA SER A 13 -19.51 -15.45 11.82
C SER A 13 -19.34 -15.38 13.35
N SER A 14 -19.60 -16.45 14.10
CA SER A 14 -19.70 -16.35 15.58
C SER A 14 -18.36 -16.45 16.33
N HIS A 15 -17.28 -16.95 15.71
CA HIS A 15 -16.01 -17.19 16.39
C HIS A 15 -14.94 -16.10 16.20
N ALA A 16 -15.05 -15.28 15.17
CA ALA A 16 -14.06 -14.24 14.86
C ALA A 16 -13.82 -13.21 16.00
N PRO A 17 -14.85 -12.73 16.73
CA PRO A 17 -14.62 -11.82 17.85
C PRO A 17 -13.88 -12.49 19.02
N GLU A 18 -14.13 -13.77 19.27
CA GLU A 18 -13.49 -14.54 20.33
C GLU A 18 -12.02 -14.83 20.00
N LEU A 19 -11.72 -15.18 18.76
CA LEU A 19 -10.36 -15.38 18.26
C LEU A 19 -9.55 -14.08 18.30
N ARG A 20 -10.15 -12.95 17.92
CA ARG A 20 -9.50 -11.62 18.03
C ARG A 20 -9.26 -11.25 19.49
N ALA A 21 -10.20 -11.52 20.38
CA ALA A 21 -10.04 -11.30 21.82
C ALA A 21 -8.94 -12.19 22.39
N ALA A 22 -8.85 -13.46 21.98
CA ALA A 22 -7.79 -14.38 22.38
C ALA A 22 -6.42 -13.89 21.89
N ALA A 23 -6.32 -13.46 20.64
CA ALA A 23 -5.09 -12.90 20.07
C ALA A 23 -4.64 -11.59 20.74
N ARG A 24 -5.56 -10.78 21.28
CA ARG A 24 -5.26 -9.56 22.07
C ARG A 24 -4.86 -9.84 23.52
N HIS A 25 -5.44 -10.90 24.13
CA HIS A 25 -5.25 -11.24 25.54
C HIS A 25 -4.23 -12.36 25.78
N PHE A 26 -3.37 -12.66 24.80
CA PHE A 26 -2.32 -13.65 24.97
C PHE A 26 -1.38 -13.23 26.10
N ASP A 27 -1.70 -13.71 27.33
CA ASP A 27 -1.00 -13.31 28.56
C ASP A 27 0.40 -13.93 28.60
N ARG A 28 1.37 -13.14 29.05
CA ARG A 28 2.79 -13.48 29.24
C ARG A 28 3.04 -14.85 29.91
N ARG A 29 2.13 -15.36 30.73
CA ARG A 29 2.30 -16.63 31.46
C ARG A 29 2.03 -17.87 30.59
N ARG A 30 1.07 -17.84 29.67
CA ARG A 30 0.83 -18.94 28.71
C ARG A 30 1.89 -18.98 27.59
N PHE A 31 2.48 -17.87 27.30
CA PHE A 31 3.52 -17.67 26.31
C PHE A 31 4.81 -18.49 26.61
N LEU A 32 5.20 -18.64 27.86
CA LEU A 32 6.39 -19.40 28.26
C LEU A 32 6.19 -20.94 28.19
N THR A 33 4.97 -21.40 27.94
CA THR A 33 4.64 -22.84 27.88
C THR A 33 4.31 -23.38 26.48
N VAL A 34 4.12 -22.52 25.48
CA VAL A 34 3.90 -22.92 24.08
C VAL A 34 5.11 -22.52 23.25
N THR A 35 5.96 -23.44 23.07
CA THR A 35 7.18 -23.50 22.27
C THR A 35 7.21 -22.60 21.04
N GLY A 36 8.08 -21.62 21.08
CA GLY A 36 8.51 -20.86 19.92
C GLY A 36 8.76 -19.40 20.27
N ALA A 37 10.02 -19.02 20.40
CA ALA A 37 10.47 -17.65 20.68
C ALA A 37 9.91 -16.60 19.70
N ALA A 38 9.45 -17.03 18.52
CA ALA A 38 8.95 -16.17 17.45
C ALA A 38 7.54 -15.59 17.72
N ALA A 39 6.60 -16.40 18.24
CA ALA A 39 5.25 -15.90 18.60
C ALA A 39 5.31 -14.85 19.72
N ALA A 40 6.32 -14.92 20.58
CA ALA A 40 6.57 -14.01 21.67
C ALA A 40 6.76 -12.56 21.28
N LEU A 41 7.47 -12.35 20.23
CA LEU A 41 7.87 -11.00 19.83
C LEU A 41 6.73 -10.21 19.21
N ALA A 42 5.72 -10.85 18.62
CA ALA A 42 4.57 -10.16 18.03
C ALA A 42 3.67 -9.48 19.08
N PHE A 43 3.55 -10.06 20.29
CA PHE A 43 2.61 -9.57 21.32
C PHE A 43 3.27 -8.81 22.48
N ALA A 44 4.55 -9.03 22.76
CA ALA A 44 5.23 -8.46 23.93
C ALA A 44 5.33 -6.93 23.96
N THR A 45 4.88 -6.25 22.95
CA THR A 45 5.25 -4.86 22.69
C THR A 45 4.12 -3.84 22.72
N ASN A 46 2.87 -4.27 22.94
CA ASN A 46 1.73 -3.35 23.09
C ASN A 46 1.43 -2.95 24.54
N LEU A 47 2.15 -3.52 25.52
CA LEU A 47 1.99 -3.13 26.93
C LEU A 47 3.18 -2.28 27.35
N PRO A 48 2.97 -1.13 28.03
CA PRO A 48 4.04 -0.53 28.79
C PRO A 48 4.47 -1.56 29.82
N ALA A 49 5.73 -2.01 29.72
CA ALA A 49 6.29 -2.96 30.67
C ALA A 49 6.38 -2.29 32.05
N ALA A 50 5.36 -2.48 32.87
CA ALA A 50 5.49 -2.20 34.30
C ALA A 50 6.55 -3.17 34.84
N GLY A 51 7.79 -2.68 35.02
CA GLY A 51 8.87 -3.43 35.65
C GLY A 51 10.00 -3.97 34.74
N ALA A 52 10.00 -3.72 33.42
CA ALA A 52 11.21 -3.92 32.64
C ALA A 52 12.19 -2.77 32.93
N ALA A 53 13.42 -3.10 33.35
CA ALA A 53 14.49 -2.11 33.41
C ALA A 53 14.56 -1.38 32.06
N ALA A 54 14.56 -0.04 32.08
CA ALA A 54 14.65 0.73 30.84
C ALA A 54 15.90 0.27 30.09
N ALA A 55 15.75 -0.13 28.81
CA ALA A 55 16.88 -0.53 27.99
C ALA A 55 17.95 0.57 28.03
N ALA A 56 19.20 0.17 28.16
CA ALA A 56 20.33 1.11 28.18
C ALA A 56 20.34 1.92 26.86
N THR A 57 20.96 3.09 26.91
CA THR A 57 21.19 3.89 25.71
C THR A 57 22.56 3.54 25.15
N LEU A 58 22.59 3.11 23.89
CA LEU A 58 23.83 2.81 23.19
C LEU A 58 24.64 4.07 22.99
N ASP A 59 25.94 3.99 23.32
CA ASP A 59 26.89 5.01 22.91
C ASP A 59 27.05 5.00 21.39
N PRO A 60 26.74 6.10 20.69
CA PRO A 60 26.87 6.16 19.21
C PRO A 60 28.28 5.82 18.71
N GLY A 61 29.33 6.01 19.52
CA GLY A 61 30.69 5.62 19.17
C GLY A 61 30.92 4.12 19.00
N ARG A 62 29.99 3.28 19.46
CA ARG A 62 30.00 1.82 19.25
C ARG A 62 29.42 1.39 17.92
N ILE A 63 28.81 2.29 17.15
CA ILE A 63 28.28 2.01 15.80
C ILE A 63 29.41 2.26 14.80
N THR A 64 30.02 1.19 14.32
CA THR A 64 31.23 1.22 13.47
C THR A 64 30.93 1.19 11.98
N GLU A 65 29.69 0.87 11.58
CA GLU A 65 29.23 0.80 10.19
C GLU A 65 28.03 1.72 9.98
N ASP A 66 27.76 2.11 8.73
CA ASP A 66 26.64 2.99 8.39
C ASP A 66 25.29 2.39 8.87
N PRO A 67 24.61 3.03 9.83
CA PRO A 67 23.34 2.53 10.33
C PRO A 67 22.14 2.84 9.38
N PHE A 68 22.30 3.69 8.37
CA PHE A 68 21.23 4.16 7.49
C PHE A 68 21.11 3.34 6.19
N THR A 69 21.52 2.08 6.21
CA THR A 69 21.53 1.19 5.04
C THR A 69 20.19 1.02 4.36
N LEU A 70 19.07 1.23 5.09
CA LEU A 70 17.70 1.12 4.60
C LEU A 70 17.13 2.46 4.11
N GLY A 71 17.94 3.50 4.10
CA GLY A 71 17.58 4.82 3.60
C GLY A 71 16.67 5.62 4.52
N VAL A 72 16.05 6.62 3.92
CA VAL A 72 15.09 7.53 4.55
C VAL A 72 13.80 7.58 3.74
N ALA A 73 12.69 7.89 4.40
CA ALA A 73 11.41 8.09 3.73
C ALA A 73 10.62 9.21 4.43
N SER A 74 9.70 9.81 3.71
CA SER A 74 8.68 10.68 4.28
C SER A 74 7.31 10.26 3.80
N GLY A 75 6.26 10.63 4.56
CA GLY A 75 4.91 10.23 4.19
C GLY A 75 3.83 11.11 4.78
N ASP A 76 2.60 10.78 4.38
CA ASP A 76 1.38 11.36 4.91
C ASP A 76 1.44 12.90 5.02
N PRO A 77 1.67 13.63 3.89
CA PRO A 77 1.81 15.08 3.90
C PRO A 77 0.48 15.75 4.27
N LEU A 78 0.47 16.48 5.39
CA LEU A 78 -0.64 17.35 5.78
C LEU A 78 -0.29 18.82 5.47
N ALA A 79 -1.25 19.71 5.63
CA ALA A 79 -1.02 21.13 5.34
C ALA A 79 0.02 21.79 6.27
N ASP A 80 0.20 21.27 7.47
CA ASP A 80 1.04 21.84 8.51
C ASP A 80 2.08 20.86 9.07
N SER A 81 2.15 19.64 8.53
CA SER A 81 3.04 18.61 9.06
C SER A 81 3.40 17.54 8.03
N VAL A 82 4.55 16.91 8.24
CA VAL A 82 5.02 15.74 7.50
C VAL A 82 5.48 14.66 8.48
N LEU A 83 5.48 13.41 8.03
CA LEU A 83 6.13 12.32 8.74
C LEU A 83 7.50 12.04 8.10
N LEU A 84 8.53 11.87 8.90
CA LEU A 84 9.87 11.42 8.51
C LEU A 84 10.12 10.04 9.09
N TRP A 85 10.76 9.19 8.31
CA TRP A 85 11.05 7.80 8.66
C TRP A 85 12.51 7.45 8.36
N THR A 86 13.10 6.64 9.22
CA THR A 86 14.29 5.85 8.96
C THR A 86 14.31 4.63 9.89
N ARG A 87 15.19 3.67 9.61
CA ARG A 87 15.45 2.53 10.48
C ARG A 87 16.94 2.27 10.54
N LEU A 88 17.48 2.14 11.74
CA LEU A 88 18.91 1.88 11.93
C LEU A 88 19.16 0.37 11.78
N ALA A 89 19.99 -0.01 10.81
CA ALA A 89 20.32 -1.39 10.52
C ALA A 89 21.70 -1.50 9.85
N PRO A 90 22.84 -1.38 10.60
CA PRO A 90 24.17 -1.49 9.99
C PRO A 90 24.40 -2.86 9.31
N ALA A 91 23.76 -3.92 9.78
CA ALA A 91 23.75 -5.24 9.14
C ALA A 91 22.31 -5.68 8.85
N PRO A 92 21.65 -5.15 7.78
CA PRO A 92 20.21 -5.22 7.56
C PRO A 92 19.65 -6.64 7.41
N TYR A 93 20.48 -7.64 7.12
CA TYR A 93 20.08 -9.05 6.95
C TYR A 93 20.32 -9.90 8.21
N GLN A 94 20.71 -9.27 9.31
CA GLN A 94 20.73 -9.91 10.61
C GLN A 94 19.40 -9.68 11.35
N PRO A 95 18.95 -10.64 12.17
CA PRO A 95 17.67 -10.54 12.90
C PRO A 95 17.53 -9.30 13.79
N ASP A 96 18.64 -8.79 14.33
CA ASP A 96 18.70 -7.57 15.14
C ASP A 96 19.08 -6.32 14.35
N GLY A 97 19.30 -6.43 13.02
CA GLY A 97 19.78 -5.36 12.16
C GLY A 97 21.25 -4.98 12.41
N GLY A 98 21.99 -5.77 13.21
CA GLY A 98 23.37 -5.51 13.61
C GLY A 98 23.50 -4.52 14.78
N LEU A 99 22.43 -4.30 15.55
CA LEU A 99 22.45 -3.44 16.74
C LEU A 99 22.03 -4.22 18.00
N PRO A 100 22.68 -3.96 19.16
CA PRO A 100 22.28 -4.57 20.41
C PRO A 100 20.87 -4.12 20.84
N ALA A 101 20.28 -4.85 21.80
CA ALA A 101 18.97 -4.51 22.37
C ALA A 101 19.04 -3.28 23.31
N GLU A 102 19.65 -2.21 22.82
CA GLU A 102 19.82 -0.92 23.48
C GLU A 102 19.09 0.18 22.69
N ARG A 103 18.68 1.26 23.35
CA ARG A 103 18.08 2.42 22.68
C ARG A 103 19.15 3.22 21.96
N VAL A 104 18.83 3.77 20.79
CA VAL A 104 19.73 4.67 20.07
C VAL A 104 19.08 6.06 19.97
N ARG A 105 19.82 7.09 20.39
CA ARG A 105 19.42 8.48 20.18
C ARG A 105 19.71 8.88 18.73
N VAL A 106 18.69 9.34 18.03
CA VAL A 106 18.75 9.80 16.64
C VAL A 106 18.41 11.29 16.59
N GLU A 107 19.29 12.08 16.04
CA GLU A 107 19.04 13.49 15.74
C GLU A 107 18.40 13.60 14.34
N TRP A 108 17.56 14.60 14.13
CA TRP A 108 16.96 14.89 12.84
C TRP A 108 16.90 16.40 12.58
N GLU A 109 16.99 16.78 11.32
CA GLU A 109 16.88 18.16 10.85
C GLU A 109 15.95 18.23 9.65
N LEU A 110 15.17 19.31 9.58
CA LEU A 110 14.33 19.70 8.44
C LEU A 110 14.72 21.12 8.00
N ALA A 111 15.00 21.33 6.74
CA ALA A 111 15.49 22.60 6.18
C ALA A 111 14.73 23.00 4.90
N HIS A 112 14.83 24.27 4.52
CA HIS A 112 14.33 24.78 3.24
C HIS A 112 15.23 24.45 2.05
N ASP A 113 16.46 24.03 2.28
CA ASP A 113 17.47 23.74 1.27
C ASP A 113 18.22 22.46 1.60
N ASP A 114 18.69 21.77 0.56
CA ASP A 114 19.43 20.50 0.63
C ASP A 114 20.81 20.63 1.32
N GLY A 115 21.37 21.83 1.34
CA GLY A 115 22.61 22.15 2.05
C GLY A 115 22.43 22.42 3.54
N PHE A 116 21.20 22.37 4.07
CA PHE A 116 20.85 22.60 5.47
C PHE A 116 21.36 23.95 6.05
N ARG A 117 21.43 24.99 5.21
CA ARG A 117 21.82 26.34 5.64
C ARG A 117 20.67 27.06 6.32
N ARG A 118 19.42 26.70 6.00
CA ARG A 118 18.18 27.28 6.55
C ARG A 118 17.34 26.18 7.23
N VAL A 119 17.86 25.70 8.36
CA VAL A 119 17.14 24.71 9.18
C VAL A 119 15.87 25.32 9.77
N VAL A 120 14.73 24.68 9.53
CA VAL A 120 13.39 25.09 9.99
C VAL A 120 13.01 24.41 11.30
N ARG A 121 13.31 23.12 11.41
CA ARG A 121 13.05 22.29 12.59
C ARG A 121 14.21 21.33 12.80
N ARG A 122 14.47 21.00 14.05
CA ARG A 122 15.40 19.95 14.46
C ARG A 122 14.95 19.36 15.76
N GLY A 123 15.37 18.16 16.05
CA GLY A 123 15.06 17.51 17.31
C GLY A 123 15.77 16.17 17.43
N THR A 124 15.31 15.41 18.40
CA THR A 124 15.81 14.06 18.66
C THR A 124 14.65 13.09 18.76
N ALA A 125 14.88 11.86 18.31
CA ALA A 125 14.01 10.73 18.48
C ALA A 125 14.80 9.58 19.11
N THR A 126 14.10 8.59 19.62
CA THR A 126 14.72 7.38 20.15
C THR A 126 14.35 6.21 19.26
N ALA A 127 15.33 5.55 18.69
CA ALA A 127 15.18 4.27 18.02
C ALA A 127 15.17 3.17 19.09
N HIS A 128 14.08 2.44 19.18
CA HIS A 128 13.85 1.43 20.20
C HIS A 128 14.08 0.02 19.66
N PRO A 129 14.81 -0.86 20.38
CA PRO A 129 15.07 -2.23 19.91
C PRO A 129 13.79 -3.04 19.74
N GLU A 130 12.76 -2.82 20.56
CA GLU A 130 11.46 -3.48 20.45
C GLU A 130 10.72 -3.15 19.15
N PHE A 131 11.04 -2.03 18.48
CA PHE A 131 10.57 -1.64 17.16
C PHE A 131 11.66 -1.76 16.09
N HIS A 132 12.62 -2.66 16.32
CA HIS A 132 13.70 -2.91 15.37
C HIS A 132 14.45 -1.63 14.96
N HIS A 133 14.68 -0.75 15.92
CA HIS A 133 15.35 0.55 15.78
C HIS A 133 14.74 1.47 14.70
N THR A 134 13.45 1.34 14.44
CA THR A 134 12.69 2.25 13.57
C THR A 134 12.47 3.60 14.25
N VAL A 135 12.48 4.65 13.44
CA VAL A 135 12.23 6.04 13.85
C VAL A 135 11.10 6.62 13.01
N HIS A 136 10.05 7.10 13.68
CA HIS A 136 8.98 7.89 13.10
C HIS A 136 8.98 9.27 13.76
N VAL A 137 9.10 10.33 12.98
CA VAL A 137 9.09 11.72 13.48
C VAL A 137 7.98 12.50 12.79
N GLU A 138 6.94 12.85 13.52
CA GLU A 138 5.93 13.78 13.04
C GLU A 138 6.39 15.23 13.26
N VAL A 139 6.73 15.93 12.19
CA VAL A 139 7.20 17.32 12.23
C VAL A 139 6.03 18.25 11.90
N GLY A 140 5.56 18.97 12.92
CA GLY A 140 4.45 19.90 12.81
C GLY A 140 4.85 21.38 12.73
N PHE A 141 3.81 22.25 12.68
CA PHE A 141 3.94 23.72 12.59
C PHE A 141 4.76 24.15 11.36
N LEU A 142 4.54 23.51 10.24
CA LEU A 142 5.16 23.81 8.95
C LEU A 142 4.25 24.72 8.12
N ALA A 143 4.85 25.47 7.19
CA ALA A 143 4.08 26.27 6.24
C ALA A 143 3.44 25.35 5.17
N PRO A 144 2.16 25.59 4.80
CA PRO A 144 1.47 24.80 3.79
C PRO A 144 2.08 24.96 2.39
N GLY A 145 2.01 23.87 1.57
CA GLY A 145 2.43 23.88 0.17
C GLY A 145 3.92 24.13 -0.03
N ARG A 146 4.76 23.74 0.91
CA ARG A 146 6.20 24.00 0.89
C ARG A 146 7.01 22.70 0.77
N VAL A 147 8.09 22.76 0.00
CA VAL A 147 9.12 21.73 -0.08
C VAL A 147 10.10 21.93 1.05
N TYR A 148 10.55 20.82 1.61
CA TYR A 148 11.57 20.73 2.65
C TYR A 148 12.54 19.60 2.33
N HIS A 149 13.76 19.68 2.92
CA HIS A 149 14.76 18.64 2.90
C HIS A 149 15.01 18.17 4.33
N TYR A 150 15.26 16.88 4.51
CA TYR A 150 15.46 16.30 5.85
C TYR A 150 16.59 15.29 5.85
N ARG A 151 17.18 15.07 7.01
CA ARG A 151 18.19 14.04 7.26
C ARG A 151 18.17 13.62 8.72
N PHE A 152 18.79 12.47 8.97
CA PHE A 152 19.00 11.92 10.31
C PHE A 152 20.49 11.85 10.62
N ARG A 153 20.82 11.82 11.93
CA ARG A 153 22.18 11.68 12.40
C ARG A 153 22.25 10.78 13.62
N VAL A 154 23.26 9.91 13.67
CA VAL A 154 23.65 9.11 14.85
C VAL A 154 25.15 9.21 15.02
N GLY A 155 25.62 9.88 16.06
CA GLY A 155 27.05 10.18 16.24
C GLY A 155 27.63 10.93 15.05
N THR A 156 28.61 10.33 14.38
CA THR A 156 29.25 10.88 13.17
C THR A 156 28.53 10.51 11.86
N TRP A 157 27.64 9.52 11.91
CA TRP A 157 26.89 9.04 10.75
C TRP A 157 25.76 10.01 10.39
N ILE A 158 25.64 10.33 9.12
CA ILE A 158 24.57 11.17 8.57
C ILE A 158 23.89 10.39 7.44
N SER A 159 22.56 10.30 7.47
CA SER A 159 21.80 9.68 6.40
C SER A 159 21.90 10.43 5.07
N GLU A 160 21.47 9.80 3.98
CA GLU A 160 21.15 10.53 2.77
C GLU A 160 20.14 11.64 3.05
N THR A 161 20.10 12.66 2.17
CA THR A 161 19.12 13.75 2.26
C THR A 161 17.84 13.33 1.58
N GLY A 162 16.73 13.36 2.33
CA GLY A 162 15.40 13.19 1.75
C GLY A 162 14.74 14.53 1.42
N ARG A 163 13.86 14.53 0.43
CA ARG A 163 12.96 15.63 0.06
C ARG A 163 11.54 15.29 0.49
N THR A 164 10.84 16.26 1.04
CA THR A 164 9.42 16.12 1.43
C THR A 164 8.69 17.43 1.16
N ARG A 165 7.36 17.40 1.28
CA ARG A 165 6.57 18.62 1.21
C ARG A 165 5.30 18.53 2.04
N THR A 166 4.76 19.68 2.43
CA THR A 166 3.42 19.81 3.01
C THR A 166 2.37 19.95 1.89
N ALA A 167 1.17 19.45 2.14
CA ALA A 167 0.01 19.73 1.30
C ALA A 167 -0.36 21.23 1.37
N PRO A 168 -1.02 21.79 0.34
CA PRO A 168 -1.62 23.13 0.43
C PRO A 168 -2.70 23.17 1.49
N GLY A 169 -2.81 24.30 2.20
CA GLY A 169 -3.91 24.56 3.13
C GLY A 169 -5.24 24.75 2.40
N ARG A 170 -6.36 24.43 3.06
CA ARG A 170 -7.73 24.56 2.50
C ARG A 170 -8.05 25.95 1.96
N PHE A 171 -7.50 26.98 2.58
CA PHE A 171 -7.72 28.39 2.21
C PHE A 171 -6.53 29.02 1.48
N HIS A 172 -5.56 28.23 1.07
CA HIS A 172 -4.37 28.72 0.36
C HIS A 172 -4.75 29.00 -1.10
N LEU A 173 -4.84 30.28 -1.43
CA LEU A 173 -5.18 30.75 -2.78
C LEU A 173 -3.94 31.02 -3.65
N THR A 174 -2.75 30.97 -3.05
CA THR A 174 -1.47 31.28 -3.70
C THR A 174 -0.57 30.04 -3.72
N GLY A 175 -0.21 29.58 -4.91
CA GLY A 175 0.67 28.42 -5.13
C GLY A 175 0.28 27.69 -6.41
N SER A 176 0.98 26.63 -6.75
CA SER A 176 0.66 25.78 -7.89
C SER A 176 -0.82 25.37 -7.82
N THR A 177 -1.55 25.67 -8.87
CA THR A 177 -2.94 25.27 -9.03
C THR A 177 -3.07 23.81 -9.43
N ALA A 178 -1.97 23.12 -9.63
CA ALA A 178 -1.88 21.71 -10.02
C ALA A 178 -1.27 20.86 -8.90
N LEU A 179 -1.60 19.58 -8.92
CA LEU A 179 -1.02 18.51 -8.13
C LEU A 179 -0.49 17.45 -9.08
N ASN A 180 0.79 17.10 -8.94
CA ASN A 180 1.39 15.98 -9.65
C ASN A 180 1.58 14.82 -8.68
N PHE A 181 1.07 13.64 -9.00
CA PHE A 181 1.32 12.45 -8.20
C PHE A 181 1.60 11.23 -9.07
N ALA A 182 2.22 10.23 -8.46
CA ALA A 182 2.39 8.93 -9.09
C ALA A 182 1.65 7.84 -8.31
N ALA A 183 1.22 6.79 -9.02
CA ALA A 183 0.67 5.57 -8.46
C ALA A 183 1.58 4.39 -8.84
N VAL A 184 1.98 3.60 -7.85
CA VAL A 184 2.86 2.43 -7.97
C VAL A 184 2.29 1.27 -7.16
N SER A 185 2.62 0.02 -7.54
CA SER A 185 2.26 -1.18 -6.79
C SER A 185 3.16 -2.37 -7.16
N CYS A 186 3.07 -3.45 -6.40
CA CYS A 186 3.48 -4.79 -6.81
C CYS A 186 4.98 -4.88 -7.19
N GLN A 187 5.84 -4.89 -6.18
CA GLN A 187 7.29 -4.85 -6.36
C GLN A 187 7.97 -6.16 -5.93
N ARG A 188 7.57 -7.29 -6.52
CA ARG A 188 8.16 -8.58 -6.18
C ARG A 188 9.66 -8.62 -6.48
N TYR A 189 10.48 -8.85 -5.45
CA TYR A 189 11.92 -8.65 -5.50
C TYR A 189 12.64 -9.60 -6.46
N ASP A 190 12.25 -10.87 -6.51
CA ASP A 190 12.89 -11.89 -7.35
C ASP A 190 12.46 -11.84 -8.82
N GLN A 191 11.42 -11.07 -9.17
CA GLN A 191 10.89 -11.03 -10.53
C GLN A 191 11.44 -9.89 -11.41
N GLY A 192 12.16 -8.93 -10.83
CA GLY A 192 12.77 -7.87 -11.60
C GLY A 192 13.52 -6.84 -10.78
N TYR A 193 14.35 -6.05 -11.47
CA TYR A 193 15.01 -4.87 -10.92
C TYR A 193 14.02 -3.71 -10.83
N TYR A 194 14.23 -2.81 -9.89
CA TYR A 194 13.34 -1.68 -9.62
C TYR A 194 13.63 -0.46 -10.49
N THR A 195 14.03 -0.68 -11.75
CA THR A 195 14.38 0.36 -12.71
C THR A 195 13.31 1.44 -12.85
N ALA A 196 12.03 1.09 -12.72
CA ALA A 196 10.94 2.05 -12.72
C ALA A 196 11.05 3.06 -11.57
N TYR A 197 11.51 2.65 -10.37
CA TYR A 197 11.76 3.57 -9.25
C TYR A 197 12.90 4.53 -9.51
N ARG A 198 13.92 4.11 -10.25
CA ARG A 198 15.00 5.01 -10.65
C ARG A 198 14.46 6.20 -11.44
N HIS A 199 13.59 5.93 -12.41
CA HIS A 199 12.96 6.98 -13.20
C HIS A 199 11.96 7.80 -12.36
N LEU A 200 11.21 7.14 -11.47
CA LEU A 200 10.29 7.84 -10.57
C LEU A 200 11.01 8.83 -9.66
N ALA A 201 12.23 8.51 -9.20
CA ALA A 201 13.02 9.42 -8.37
C ALA A 201 13.35 10.74 -9.07
N ASP A 202 13.45 10.73 -10.41
CA ASP A 202 13.73 11.90 -11.24
C ASP A 202 12.46 12.65 -11.71
N GLU A 203 11.24 12.14 -11.43
CA GLU A 203 9.97 12.82 -11.76
C GLU A 203 9.72 14.04 -10.87
N ASP A 204 9.02 15.03 -11.41
CA ASP A 204 8.53 16.17 -10.60
C ASP A 204 7.12 15.88 -10.04
N VAL A 205 7.05 14.94 -9.10
CA VAL A 205 5.80 14.63 -8.40
C VAL A 205 5.79 15.15 -6.98
N ASP A 206 4.61 15.46 -6.51
CA ASP A 206 4.35 16.00 -5.17
C ASP A 206 4.20 14.92 -4.11
N VAL A 207 3.67 13.76 -4.52
CA VAL A 207 3.41 12.61 -3.66
C VAL A 207 3.31 11.33 -4.50
N VAL A 208 3.71 10.20 -3.93
CA VAL A 208 3.58 8.87 -4.53
C VAL A 208 2.59 8.05 -3.71
N PHE A 209 1.60 7.44 -4.36
CA PHE A 209 0.69 6.46 -3.78
C PHE A 209 1.20 5.07 -4.06
N HIS A 210 1.53 4.32 -3.01
CA HIS A 210 1.88 2.90 -3.12
C HIS A 210 0.64 2.07 -2.76
N LEU A 211 0.11 1.32 -3.72
CA LEU A 211 -1.20 0.71 -3.67
C LEU A 211 -1.18 -0.76 -3.21
N GLY A 212 -0.10 -1.18 -2.57
CA GLY A 212 0.05 -2.53 -2.02
C GLY A 212 1.08 -3.39 -2.75
N ASP A 213 1.32 -4.59 -2.22
CA ASP A 213 2.35 -5.52 -2.65
C ASP A 213 3.77 -4.91 -2.57
N TYR A 214 4.04 -4.22 -1.47
CA TYR A 214 5.37 -3.68 -1.20
C TYR A 214 6.40 -4.80 -0.97
N LEU A 215 5.96 -5.95 -0.48
CA LEU A 215 6.73 -7.18 -0.41
C LEU A 215 5.84 -8.36 -0.83
N TYR A 216 6.46 -9.53 -0.99
CA TYR A 216 5.78 -10.81 -1.20
C TYR A 216 6.30 -11.80 -0.17
N GLU A 217 5.39 -12.57 0.43
CA GLU A 217 5.68 -13.54 1.48
C GLU A 217 6.49 -14.75 0.98
N TYR A 218 6.44 -15.03 -0.32
CA TYR A 218 7.09 -16.21 -0.91
C TYR A 218 8.60 -16.22 -0.72
N ALA A 219 9.18 -17.43 -0.74
CA ALA A 219 10.61 -17.60 -0.72
C ALA A 219 11.32 -16.80 -1.83
N VAL A 220 12.42 -16.14 -1.46
CA VAL A 220 13.32 -15.46 -2.40
C VAL A 220 14.65 -16.18 -2.37
N ASN A 221 14.93 -16.93 -3.43
CA ASN A 221 16.21 -17.63 -3.56
C ASN A 221 17.05 -17.06 -4.69
N SER A 222 18.34 -17.26 -4.63
CA SER A 222 19.31 -16.75 -5.60
C SER A 222 19.21 -17.41 -7.00
N VAL A 223 18.35 -18.41 -7.15
CA VAL A 223 18.29 -19.27 -8.36
C VAL A 223 17.00 -19.06 -9.16
N GLY A 224 15.93 -18.57 -8.51
CA GLY A 224 14.61 -18.51 -9.13
C GLY A 224 14.11 -17.09 -9.33
N GLY A 225 13.92 -16.69 -10.54
CA GLY A 225 13.33 -15.39 -10.88
C GLY A 225 14.06 -14.70 -12.01
N ALA A 226 13.46 -13.60 -12.47
CA ALA A 226 14.01 -12.79 -13.56
C ALA A 226 15.19 -11.92 -13.07
N ARG A 227 15.16 -11.50 -11.79
CA ARG A 227 16.26 -10.78 -11.15
C ARG A 227 17.36 -11.79 -10.79
N LYS A 228 18.35 -11.88 -11.63
CA LYS A 228 19.51 -12.74 -11.37
C LYS A 228 20.52 -11.96 -10.54
N TYR A 229 20.76 -12.46 -9.34
CA TYR A 229 21.80 -11.92 -8.46
C TYR A 229 23.18 -12.31 -8.99
N THR A 230 23.72 -11.50 -9.87
CA THR A 230 25.09 -11.64 -10.39
C THR A 230 26.10 -10.92 -9.53
N ASP A 231 25.66 -10.03 -8.66
CA ASP A 231 26.44 -9.15 -7.81
C ASP A 231 26.56 -9.60 -6.35
N ARG A 232 25.68 -10.51 -5.91
CA ARG A 232 25.67 -11.03 -4.54
C ARG A 232 24.89 -12.32 -4.43
N VAL A 233 25.20 -13.12 -3.41
CA VAL A 233 24.40 -14.26 -2.97
C VAL A 233 23.48 -13.80 -1.83
N LEU A 234 22.18 -14.04 -1.96
CA LEU A 234 21.26 -13.77 -0.85
C LEU A 234 21.45 -14.81 0.26
N PRO A 235 21.41 -14.40 1.53
CA PRO A 235 21.39 -15.30 2.66
C PRO A 235 20.19 -16.27 2.62
N ASP A 236 20.39 -17.49 3.11
CA ASP A 236 19.34 -18.54 3.16
C ASP A 236 18.11 -18.14 3.97
N VAL A 237 18.22 -17.15 4.84
CA VAL A 237 17.11 -16.57 5.61
C VAL A 237 15.98 -16.02 4.73
N PHE A 238 16.21 -15.77 3.45
CA PHE A 238 15.17 -15.36 2.50
C PHE A 238 14.54 -16.53 1.74
N ASN A 239 15.07 -17.75 1.88
CA ASN A 239 14.67 -18.91 1.08
C ASN A 239 13.52 -19.71 1.72
N HIS A 240 12.60 -19.02 2.39
CA HIS A 240 11.35 -19.58 2.91
C HIS A 240 10.25 -18.53 2.89
N GLU A 241 9.01 -18.97 3.07
CA GLU A 241 7.85 -18.08 3.18
C GLU A 241 7.92 -17.27 4.48
N THR A 242 7.54 -15.98 4.42
CA THR A 242 7.47 -15.14 5.61
C THR A 242 6.23 -15.48 6.44
N VAL A 243 6.43 -15.79 7.71
CA VAL A 243 5.37 -16.13 8.68
C VAL A 243 5.56 -15.37 9.98
N THR A 244 6.81 -15.26 10.45
CA THR A 244 7.14 -14.63 11.73
C THR A 244 7.42 -13.12 11.58
N LEU A 245 7.38 -12.39 12.70
CA LEU A 245 7.77 -10.98 12.72
C LEU A 245 9.20 -10.76 12.22
N GLU A 246 10.11 -11.69 12.55
CA GLU A 246 11.50 -11.63 12.10
C GLU A 246 11.59 -11.78 10.59
N ASP A 247 10.87 -12.75 10.00
CA ASP A 247 10.86 -12.98 8.55
C ASP A 247 10.35 -11.73 7.82
N TYR A 248 9.23 -11.13 8.26
CA TYR A 248 8.70 -9.90 7.67
C TYR A 248 9.68 -8.74 7.79
N ARG A 249 10.34 -8.54 8.94
CA ARG A 249 11.35 -7.50 9.15
C ARG A 249 12.54 -7.63 8.22
N LEU A 250 13.02 -8.86 8.02
CA LEU A 250 14.11 -9.17 7.11
C LEU A 250 13.67 -8.99 5.64
N ARG A 251 12.45 -9.39 5.29
CA ARG A 251 11.91 -9.20 3.95
C ARG A 251 11.79 -7.69 3.63
N TYR A 252 11.31 -6.85 4.54
CA TYR A 252 11.34 -5.39 4.35
C TYR A 252 12.76 -4.87 4.20
N ALA A 253 13.72 -5.38 4.98
CA ALA A 253 15.11 -4.99 4.85
C ALA A 253 15.68 -5.32 3.46
N LEU A 254 15.36 -6.50 2.92
CA LEU A 254 15.77 -6.90 1.58
C LEU A 254 15.29 -5.89 0.53
N HIS A 255 14.00 -5.53 0.54
CA HIS A 255 13.44 -4.57 -0.40
C HIS A 255 14.08 -3.18 -0.24
N LYS A 256 14.19 -2.68 1.00
CA LYS A 256 14.72 -1.35 1.30
C LYS A 256 16.23 -1.18 1.09
N THR A 257 16.98 -2.25 0.87
CA THR A 257 18.38 -2.15 0.42
C THR A 257 18.53 -1.91 -1.07
N ASP A 258 17.42 -1.98 -1.85
CA ASP A 258 17.48 -1.65 -3.28
C ASP A 258 17.75 -0.15 -3.48
N PRO A 259 18.79 0.22 -4.25
CA PRO A 259 19.20 1.62 -4.39
C PRO A 259 18.17 2.48 -5.14
N ASP A 260 17.45 1.92 -6.12
CA ASP A 260 16.45 2.64 -6.91
C ASP A 260 15.20 2.91 -6.07
N GLN A 261 14.78 1.95 -5.23
CA GLN A 261 13.69 2.15 -4.28
C GLN A 261 14.05 3.20 -3.23
N ARG A 262 15.26 3.15 -2.67
CA ARG A 262 15.74 4.16 -1.70
C ARG A 262 15.73 5.55 -2.34
N ALA A 263 16.20 5.69 -3.57
CA ALA A 263 16.21 6.97 -4.29
C ALA A 263 14.78 7.54 -4.44
N ALA A 264 13.80 6.72 -4.82
CA ALA A 264 12.41 7.16 -4.93
C ALA A 264 11.82 7.60 -3.58
N HIS A 265 12.08 6.83 -2.50
CA HIS A 265 11.64 7.19 -1.15
C HIS A 265 12.31 8.47 -0.61
N ALA A 266 13.57 8.69 -0.93
CA ALA A 266 14.27 9.92 -0.56
C ALA A 266 13.76 11.13 -1.35
N ALA A 267 13.40 10.94 -2.64
CA ALA A 267 12.97 12.03 -3.51
C ALA A 267 11.54 12.54 -3.24
N HIS A 268 10.64 11.66 -2.78
CA HIS A 268 9.20 11.98 -2.69
C HIS A 268 8.57 11.48 -1.38
N PRO A 269 7.54 12.18 -0.85
CA PRO A 269 6.70 11.63 0.21
C PRO A 269 5.81 10.51 -0.36
N PHE A 270 5.69 9.40 0.38
CA PHE A 270 4.85 8.26 0.03
C PHE A 270 3.60 8.21 0.92
N VAL A 271 2.47 7.94 0.31
CA VAL A 271 1.23 7.53 0.96
C VAL A 271 1.02 6.06 0.64
N VAL A 272 1.22 5.20 1.62
CA VAL A 272 1.24 3.76 1.42
C VAL A 272 -0.06 3.12 1.89
N THR A 273 -0.52 2.08 1.20
CA THR A 273 -1.48 1.11 1.69
C THR A 273 -0.95 -0.28 1.36
N TRP A 274 -1.39 -1.30 2.11
CA TRP A 274 -1.07 -2.68 1.80
C TRP A 274 -2.06 -3.27 0.81
N ASP A 275 -1.70 -4.44 0.26
CA ASP A 275 -2.62 -5.39 -0.35
C ASP A 275 -2.54 -6.72 0.42
N ASP A 276 -2.62 -7.87 -0.21
CA ASP A 276 -2.60 -9.17 0.45
C ASP A 276 -1.17 -9.64 0.77
N HIS A 277 -0.24 -9.48 -0.16
CA HIS A 277 1.10 -10.03 -0.04
C HIS A 277 1.95 -9.45 1.11
N GLU A 278 1.58 -8.31 1.67
CA GLU A 278 2.17 -7.84 2.92
C GLU A 278 1.86 -8.76 4.11
N THR A 279 0.88 -9.65 3.96
CA THR A 279 0.50 -10.68 4.94
C THR A 279 0.55 -12.07 4.33
N GLU A 280 -0.39 -12.38 3.43
CA GLU A 280 -0.55 -13.67 2.75
C GLU A 280 -1.46 -13.50 1.54
N ASN A 281 -1.09 -14.15 0.41
CA ASN A 281 -1.87 -14.12 -0.82
C ASN A 281 -3.38 -14.28 -0.58
N ASN A 282 -4.17 -13.44 -1.21
CA ASN A 282 -5.64 -13.44 -1.23
C ASN A 282 -6.35 -13.54 0.13
N TYR A 283 -5.71 -13.24 1.27
CA TYR A 283 -6.40 -13.28 2.55
C TYR A 283 -7.61 -12.32 2.58
N ALA A 284 -8.65 -12.69 3.30
CA ALA A 284 -9.89 -11.93 3.40
C ALA A 284 -10.36 -11.78 4.85
N GLY A 285 -10.19 -10.59 5.42
CA GLY A 285 -10.54 -10.38 6.82
C GLY A 285 -9.72 -11.28 7.74
N ASP A 286 -10.38 -12.15 8.48
CA ASP A 286 -9.73 -13.10 9.40
C ASP A 286 -9.42 -14.46 8.75
N ASN A 287 -9.70 -14.61 7.45
CA ASN A 287 -9.50 -15.86 6.71
C ASN A 287 -8.17 -15.83 5.96
N PRO A 288 -7.29 -16.83 6.14
CA PRO A 288 -6.15 -17.06 5.25
C PRO A 288 -6.62 -17.45 3.85
N ASP A 289 -5.70 -17.54 2.89
CA ASP A 289 -5.99 -17.96 1.51
C ASP A 289 -6.70 -19.33 1.49
N GLY A 290 -7.95 -19.34 1.00
CA GLY A 290 -8.77 -20.56 0.92
C GLY A 290 -9.11 -21.22 2.26
N GLY A 291 -8.77 -20.60 3.40
CA GLY A 291 -8.91 -21.15 4.74
C GLY A 291 -10.03 -20.56 5.58
N GLU A 292 -10.17 -21.10 6.78
CA GLU A 292 -11.08 -20.60 7.82
C GLU A 292 -10.30 -19.75 8.84
N PRO A 293 -10.96 -18.83 9.58
CA PRO A 293 -10.29 -18.04 10.61
C PRO A 293 -9.57 -18.93 11.63
N SER A 294 -8.31 -18.61 11.91
CA SER A 294 -7.50 -19.35 12.88
C SER A 294 -6.69 -18.40 13.76
N GLU A 295 -6.32 -18.86 14.95
CA GLU A 295 -5.43 -18.12 15.84
C GLU A 295 -4.06 -17.96 15.20
N GLU A 296 -3.58 -18.98 14.50
CA GLU A 296 -2.29 -18.98 13.80
C GLU A 296 -2.23 -17.88 12.72
N PHE A 297 -3.27 -17.78 11.89
CA PHE A 297 -3.35 -16.72 10.89
C PHE A 297 -3.42 -15.32 11.52
N LEU A 298 -4.20 -15.13 12.59
CA LEU A 298 -4.26 -13.84 13.28
C LEU A 298 -2.91 -13.45 13.92
N LEU A 299 -2.12 -14.42 14.38
CA LEU A 299 -0.75 -14.19 14.86
C LEU A 299 0.18 -13.77 13.71
N ARG A 300 0.09 -14.45 12.58
CA ARG A 300 0.82 -14.09 11.35
C ARG A 300 0.45 -12.67 10.91
N ARG A 301 -0.84 -12.34 10.85
CA ARG A 301 -1.32 -11.00 10.49
C ARG A 301 -0.83 -9.92 11.46
N ALA A 302 -0.82 -10.19 12.75
CA ALA A 302 -0.26 -9.27 13.75
C ALA A 302 1.24 -9.01 13.54
N ALA A 303 2.00 -10.05 13.19
CA ALA A 303 3.42 -9.95 12.85
C ALA A 303 3.64 -9.11 11.57
N ALA A 304 2.88 -9.38 10.52
CA ALA A 304 2.89 -8.68 9.25
C ALA A 304 2.56 -7.19 9.41
N TYR A 305 1.45 -6.85 10.08
CA TYR A 305 1.00 -5.47 10.29
C TYR A 305 1.99 -4.67 11.13
N ARG A 306 2.59 -5.34 12.14
CA ARG A 306 3.64 -4.71 12.92
C ARG A 306 4.87 -4.40 12.08
N ALA A 307 5.38 -5.37 11.30
CA ALA A 307 6.52 -5.16 10.41
C ALA A 307 6.21 -4.10 9.35
N TYR A 308 4.98 -4.06 8.83
CA TYR A 308 4.52 -3.02 7.92
C TYR A 308 4.67 -1.63 8.54
N TRP A 309 4.08 -1.42 9.74
CA TRP A 309 4.18 -0.13 10.42
C TRP A 309 5.63 0.25 10.72
N GLU A 310 6.46 -0.69 11.18
CA GLU A 310 7.87 -0.46 11.48
C GLU A 310 8.67 -0.03 10.23
N ASN A 311 8.26 -0.45 9.03
CA ASN A 311 9.03 -0.22 7.80
C ASN A 311 8.39 0.77 6.84
N GLN A 312 7.23 1.35 7.16
CA GLN A 312 6.55 2.31 6.31
C GLN A 312 6.45 3.69 6.96
N PRO A 313 6.45 4.79 6.18
CA PRO A 313 6.31 6.15 6.70
C PRO A 313 4.87 6.43 7.12
N LEU A 314 4.42 5.79 8.20
CA LEU A 314 3.06 5.86 8.73
C LEU A 314 3.01 6.64 10.04
N ARG A 315 1.94 7.41 10.23
CA ARG A 315 1.71 8.18 11.46
C ARG A 315 1.29 7.28 12.61
N ARG A 316 1.42 7.82 13.83
CA ARG A 316 1.06 7.10 15.06
C ARG A 316 -0.37 6.52 15.09
N PRO A 317 -1.42 7.18 14.54
CA PRO A 317 -2.77 6.60 14.50
C PRO A 317 -2.88 5.29 13.70
N GLN A 318 -1.95 4.99 12.81
CA GLN A 318 -1.86 3.75 12.05
C GLN A 318 -1.05 2.64 12.76
N ARG A 319 -0.58 2.89 13.99
CA ARG A 319 0.12 1.83 14.74
C ARG A 319 -0.82 0.66 15.03
N PRO A 320 -0.40 -0.59 14.74
CA PRO A 320 -1.25 -1.76 14.94
C PRO A 320 -1.52 -2.06 16.42
N ASP A 321 -2.65 -2.67 16.69
CA ASP A 321 -3.05 -3.27 17.96
C ASP A 321 -3.31 -4.77 17.74
N GLY A 322 -2.28 -5.58 17.96
CA GLY A 322 -2.30 -7.00 17.62
C GLY A 322 -2.58 -7.23 16.12
N PRO A 323 -3.60 -8.04 15.78
CA PRO A 323 -3.95 -8.33 14.40
C PRO A 323 -4.75 -7.23 13.71
N ASP A 324 -5.03 -6.11 14.37
CA ASP A 324 -5.83 -5.03 13.84
C ASP A 324 -5.00 -3.77 13.63
N MET A 325 -5.23 -3.09 12.51
CA MET A 325 -4.57 -1.82 12.20
C MET A 325 -5.50 -0.94 11.37
N ARG A 326 -5.78 0.27 11.82
CA ARG A 326 -6.59 1.19 11.03
C ARG A 326 -5.71 1.89 9.98
N LEU A 327 -5.60 1.31 8.79
CA LEU A 327 -4.78 1.85 7.71
C LEU A 327 -5.56 2.84 6.83
N TYR A 328 -6.87 2.61 6.60
CA TYR A 328 -7.70 3.53 5.82
C TYR A 328 -7.74 4.91 6.46
N ARG A 329 -7.50 5.93 5.62
CA ARG A 329 -7.34 7.31 6.07
C ARG A 329 -7.61 8.31 4.94
N ARG A 330 -7.75 9.60 5.29
CA ARG A 330 -8.08 10.66 4.34
C ARG A 330 -7.02 11.75 4.36
N PHE A 331 -6.64 12.19 3.15
CA PHE A 331 -5.79 13.35 2.93
C PHE A 331 -6.52 14.37 2.07
N ARG A 332 -6.13 15.65 2.23
CA ARG A 332 -6.64 16.73 1.40
C ARG A 332 -5.48 17.51 0.80
N TRP A 333 -5.54 17.76 -0.47
CA TRP A 333 -4.66 18.67 -1.19
C TRP A 333 -5.40 19.98 -1.44
N GLY A 334 -5.48 20.81 -0.39
CA GLY A 334 -6.30 22.00 -0.38
C GLY A 334 -7.78 21.71 -0.64
N ARG A 335 -8.34 22.40 -1.64
CA ARG A 335 -9.67 22.11 -2.22
C ARG A 335 -9.58 21.47 -3.61
N LEU A 336 -8.38 21.16 -4.08
CA LEU A 336 -8.20 20.54 -5.37
C LEU A 336 -8.57 19.07 -5.34
N ALA A 337 -8.04 18.33 -4.36
CA ALA A 337 -8.27 16.90 -4.27
C ALA A 337 -8.50 16.43 -2.83
N GLN A 338 -9.40 15.48 -2.66
CA GLN A 338 -9.55 14.64 -1.48
C GLN A 338 -9.13 13.22 -1.85
N PHE A 339 -8.26 12.62 -1.05
CA PHE A 339 -7.81 11.24 -1.20
C PHE A 339 -8.37 10.41 -0.06
N ASP A 340 -9.15 9.40 -0.39
CA ASP A 340 -9.74 8.44 0.53
C ASP A 340 -9.06 7.08 0.33
N ILE A 341 -7.96 6.85 1.06
CA ILE A 341 -7.18 5.61 0.98
C ILE A 341 -7.97 4.49 1.66
N LEU A 342 -8.24 3.42 0.93
CA LEU A 342 -8.98 2.27 1.45
C LEU A 342 -8.06 1.12 1.86
N ASP A 343 -8.62 0.25 2.67
CA ASP A 343 -8.15 -1.08 3.00
C ASP A 343 -9.20 -2.08 2.54
N THR A 344 -8.90 -2.81 1.49
CA THR A 344 -9.80 -3.79 0.87
C THR A 344 -9.49 -5.23 1.27
N ARG A 345 -8.59 -5.44 2.26
CA ARG A 345 -8.21 -6.78 2.72
C ARG A 345 -8.68 -7.09 4.14
N GLN A 346 -8.41 -6.23 5.11
CA GLN A 346 -8.64 -6.51 6.54
C GLN A 346 -10.13 -6.65 6.90
N TYR A 347 -11.03 -6.01 6.16
CA TYR A 347 -12.44 -5.88 6.55
C TYR A 347 -13.41 -6.57 5.61
N ARG A 348 -12.90 -7.19 4.53
CA ARG A 348 -13.75 -7.79 3.52
C ARG A 348 -14.32 -9.13 3.96
N SER A 349 -15.49 -9.47 3.42
CA SER A 349 -16.01 -10.83 3.46
C SER A 349 -15.08 -11.78 2.72
N ASN A 350 -15.04 -13.06 3.07
CA ASN A 350 -14.30 -14.05 2.30
C ASN A 350 -14.72 -14.01 0.82
N GLN A 351 -13.86 -14.42 -0.12
CA GLN A 351 -14.18 -14.40 -1.55
C GLN A 351 -15.42 -15.25 -1.85
N ALA A 352 -16.22 -14.80 -2.82
CA ALA A 352 -17.38 -15.55 -3.27
C ALA A 352 -16.94 -16.81 -4.02
N GLN A 353 -17.75 -17.88 -3.92
CA GLN A 353 -17.61 -19.10 -4.71
C GLN A 353 -16.20 -19.74 -4.65
N GLY A 354 -15.46 -19.54 -3.54
CA GLY A 354 -14.13 -20.12 -3.33
C GLY A 354 -13.00 -19.44 -4.10
N ASP A 355 -13.19 -18.13 -4.44
CA ASP A 355 -12.19 -17.30 -5.10
C ASP A 355 -11.95 -17.61 -6.60
N GLY A 356 -10.97 -16.93 -7.21
CA GLY A 356 -10.55 -17.07 -8.59
C GLY A 356 -11.55 -16.50 -9.60
N TRP A 357 -11.44 -16.96 -10.83
CA TRP A 357 -12.34 -16.55 -11.93
C TRP A 357 -13.57 -17.43 -11.96
N GLN A 358 -14.73 -16.88 -11.57
CA GLN A 358 -16.01 -17.59 -11.49
C GLN A 358 -17.10 -16.89 -12.29
N ILE A 359 -18.15 -17.65 -12.67
CA ILE A 359 -19.36 -17.08 -13.24
C ILE A 359 -20.08 -16.31 -12.12
N PRO A 360 -20.44 -15.02 -12.33
CA PRO A 360 -21.17 -14.26 -11.33
C PRO A 360 -22.45 -14.97 -10.88
N GLY A 361 -22.66 -15.09 -9.59
CA GLY A 361 -23.80 -15.78 -9.01
C GLY A 361 -24.44 -15.01 -7.85
N PRO A 362 -25.48 -15.58 -7.21
CA PRO A 362 -26.16 -14.94 -6.07
C PRO A 362 -25.20 -14.56 -4.94
N GLU A 363 -24.17 -15.37 -4.67
CA GLU A 363 -23.22 -15.09 -3.60
C GLU A 363 -22.44 -13.80 -3.85
N SER A 364 -21.90 -13.57 -5.07
CA SER A 364 -21.18 -12.33 -5.40
C SER A 364 -22.07 -11.08 -5.40
N ALA A 365 -23.39 -11.25 -5.47
CA ALA A 365 -24.40 -10.20 -5.42
C ALA A 365 -25.08 -10.05 -4.05
N ASP A 366 -24.71 -10.85 -3.05
CA ASP A 366 -25.33 -10.82 -1.73
C ASP A 366 -25.12 -9.45 -1.07
N PRO A 367 -26.19 -8.74 -0.66
CA PRO A 367 -26.10 -7.44 0.01
C PRO A 367 -25.35 -7.45 1.35
N ALA A 368 -25.27 -8.59 2.00
CA ALA A 368 -24.54 -8.74 3.27
C ALA A 368 -23.01 -8.75 3.07
N ARG A 369 -22.54 -9.00 1.85
CA ARG A 369 -21.11 -9.02 1.55
C ARG A 369 -20.55 -7.61 1.43
N THR A 370 -19.33 -7.45 1.89
CA THR A 370 -18.64 -6.16 1.89
C THR A 370 -17.18 -6.32 1.48
N MET A 371 -16.66 -5.34 0.75
CA MET A 371 -15.23 -5.19 0.47
C MET A 371 -14.51 -4.42 1.59
N THR A 372 -15.15 -3.44 2.18
CA THR A 372 -14.51 -2.48 3.10
C THR A 372 -14.99 -2.61 4.55
N GLY A 373 -15.96 -3.47 4.81
CA GLY A 373 -16.66 -3.50 6.11
C GLY A 373 -17.54 -2.27 6.33
N ALA A 374 -18.59 -2.43 7.11
CA ALA A 374 -19.59 -1.37 7.31
C ALA A 374 -19.03 -0.06 7.93
N THR A 375 -17.98 -0.15 8.73
CA THR A 375 -17.40 1.04 9.39
C THR A 375 -16.62 1.88 8.42
N GLN A 376 -15.77 1.28 7.59
CA GLN A 376 -15.00 1.99 6.57
C GLN A 376 -15.92 2.50 5.46
N GLU A 377 -16.94 1.71 5.03
CA GLU A 377 -17.92 2.12 4.04
C GLU A 377 -18.64 3.41 4.49
N ARG A 378 -19.18 3.45 5.72
CA ARG A 378 -19.80 4.66 6.27
C ARG A 378 -18.84 5.83 6.36
N TRP A 379 -17.60 5.60 6.81
CA TRP A 379 -16.57 6.64 6.87
C TRP A 379 -16.27 7.25 5.50
N LEU A 380 -16.24 6.43 4.45
CA LEU A 380 -16.04 6.88 3.07
C LEU A 380 -17.22 7.74 2.60
N LEU A 381 -18.44 7.22 2.72
CA LEU A 381 -19.66 7.90 2.30
C LEU A 381 -19.87 9.23 3.05
N ASP A 382 -19.71 9.22 4.38
CA ASP A 382 -19.72 10.44 5.20
C ASP A 382 -18.67 11.46 4.77
N GLY A 383 -17.57 11.00 4.21
CA GLY A 383 -16.51 11.86 3.71
C GLY A 383 -16.83 12.50 2.39
N TRP A 384 -17.51 11.77 1.52
CA TRP A 384 -17.98 12.28 0.24
C TRP A 384 -19.10 13.31 0.43
N ASP A 385 -20.06 13.03 1.33
CA ASP A 385 -21.12 13.98 1.68
C ASP A 385 -20.58 15.36 2.15
N ARG A 386 -19.39 15.35 2.77
CA ARG A 386 -18.73 16.57 3.26
C ARG A 386 -17.59 17.08 2.37
N SER A 387 -17.38 16.47 1.21
CA SER A 387 -16.30 16.86 0.30
C SER A 387 -16.63 18.19 -0.40
N ASP A 388 -15.66 19.11 -0.38
CA ASP A 388 -15.67 20.32 -1.20
C ASP A 388 -14.49 20.33 -2.19
N ALA A 389 -13.91 19.18 -2.42
CA ALA A 389 -12.80 18.99 -3.36
C ALA A 389 -13.32 18.92 -4.80
N VAL A 390 -12.52 19.42 -5.74
CA VAL A 390 -12.81 19.27 -7.18
C VAL A 390 -12.72 17.80 -7.58
N TRP A 391 -11.70 17.09 -7.11
CA TRP A 391 -11.46 15.68 -7.40
C TRP A 391 -11.59 14.84 -6.14
N ASN A 392 -12.33 13.74 -6.22
CA ASN A 392 -12.40 12.73 -5.16
C ASN A 392 -11.69 11.48 -5.64
N VAL A 393 -10.52 11.23 -5.09
CA VAL A 393 -9.61 10.16 -5.51
C VAL A 393 -9.62 9.06 -4.45
N VAL A 394 -9.74 7.82 -4.89
CA VAL A 394 -9.82 6.62 -4.04
C VAL A 394 -8.64 5.71 -4.33
N PRO A 395 -7.48 5.89 -3.70
CA PRO A 395 -6.40 4.92 -3.74
C PRO A 395 -6.82 3.64 -2.99
N GLN A 396 -6.76 2.51 -3.68
CA GLN A 396 -7.15 1.21 -3.16
C GLN A 396 -6.44 0.09 -3.91
N GLN A 397 -6.72 -1.17 -3.61
CA GLN A 397 -5.89 -2.29 -4.03
C GLN A 397 -6.43 -2.95 -5.30
N VAL A 398 -7.59 -3.60 -5.21
CA VAL A 398 -8.11 -4.54 -6.23
C VAL A 398 -8.99 -3.85 -7.28
N THR A 399 -9.07 -4.41 -8.49
CA THR A 399 -9.81 -3.80 -9.62
C THR A 399 -11.26 -3.49 -9.25
N PHE A 400 -11.64 -2.20 -9.42
CA PHE A 400 -12.98 -1.69 -9.12
C PHE A 400 -13.97 -1.92 -10.26
N SER A 401 -13.55 -1.66 -11.49
CA SER A 401 -14.38 -1.84 -12.70
C SER A 401 -14.55 -3.32 -13.03
N GLN A 402 -15.71 -3.65 -13.58
CA GLN A 402 -15.97 -5.04 -14.00
C GLN A 402 -14.98 -5.49 -15.07
N ARG A 403 -14.48 -6.71 -14.93
CA ARG A 403 -13.60 -7.37 -15.90
C ARG A 403 -14.15 -8.73 -16.31
N ARG A 404 -14.69 -8.83 -17.52
CA ARG A 404 -15.20 -10.09 -18.10
C ARG A 404 -14.09 -10.78 -18.91
N ASN A 405 -13.96 -12.09 -18.78
CA ASN A 405 -12.99 -12.88 -19.53
C ASN A 405 -13.46 -13.28 -20.93
N ALA A 406 -14.77 -13.17 -21.21
CA ALA A 406 -15.38 -13.60 -22.46
C ALA A 406 -16.54 -12.68 -22.88
N VAL A 407 -16.85 -12.69 -24.17
CA VAL A 407 -18.03 -12.03 -24.77
C VAL A 407 -19.25 -12.93 -24.63
N GLY A 408 -20.43 -12.33 -24.42
CA GLY A 408 -21.71 -13.03 -24.37
C GLY A 408 -22.29 -13.13 -22.96
N GLU A 409 -23.30 -13.99 -22.81
CA GLU A 409 -24.05 -14.15 -21.57
C GLU A 409 -23.30 -14.99 -20.52
N VAL A 410 -22.42 -15.88 -20.97
CA VAL A 410 -21.60 -16.72 -20.08
C VAL A 410 -20.19 -16.17 -20.04
N TYR A 411 -19.83 -15.56 -18.94
CA TYR A 411 -18.52 -14.99 -18.68
C TYR A 411 -18.11 -15.23 -17.23
N LYS A 412 -16.80 -15.11 -16.96
CA LYS A 412 -16.26 -15.15 -15.62
C LYS A 412 -15.69 -13.79 -15.23
N VAL A 413 -15.69 -13.52 -13.94
CA VAL A 413 -15.05 -12.37 -13.29
C VAL A 413 -14.20 -12.85 -12.12
N SER A 414 -13.24 -12.02 -11.68
CA SER A 414 -12.42 -12.34 -10.51
C SER A 414 -13.21 -12.11 -9.23
N MET A 415 -13.30 -13.13 -8.38
CA MET A 415 -13.97 -13.03 -7.08
C MET A 415 -13.13 -12.29 -6.02
N ASP A 416 -11.85 -12.11 -6.27
CA ASP A 416 -10.94 -11.31 -5.44
C ASP A 416 -11.11 -9.80 -5.66
N SER A 417 -11.58 -9.38 -6.86
CA SER A 417 -11.87 -7.99 -7.20
C SER A 417 -13.26 -7.54 -6.70
N TRP A 418 -13.63 -6.27 -6.95
CA TRP A 418 -14.98 -5.76 -6.64
C TRP A 418 -16.11 -6.50 -7.36
N ASP A 419 -15.80 -7.31 -8.37
CA ASP A 419 -16.78 -8.17 -9.02
C ASP A 419 -17.28 -9.30 -8.10
N GLY A 420 -16.49 -9.73 -7.13
CA GLY A 420 -16.90 -10.65 -6.06
C GLY A 420 -17.73 -9.98 -4.97
N TYR A 421 -17.90 -8.65 -5.00
CA TYR A 421 -18.56 -7.83 -3.98
C TYR A 421 -19.49 -6.79 -4.62
N ARG A 422 -20.29 -7.23 -5.59
CA ARG A 422 -21.13 -6.37 -6.45
C ARG A 422 -22.02 -5.42 -5.65
N ALA A 423 -22.70 -5.92 -4.63
CA ALA A 423 -23.57 -5.11 -3.79
C ALA A 423 -22.80 -4.00 -3.01
N SER A 424 -21.57 -4.29 -2.59
CA SER A 424 -20.70 -3.28 -1.94
C SER A 424 -20.29 -2.19 -2.94
N ARG A 425 -19.87 -2.56 -4.16
CA ARG A 425 -19.58 -1.61 -5.24
C ARG A 425 -20.78 -0.72 -5.56
N GLU A 426 -21.97 -1.32 -5.69
CA GLU A 426 -23.22 -0.59 -5.97
C GLU A 426 -23.56 0.44 -4.89
N ARG A 427 -23.34 0.10 -3.60
CA ARG A 427 -23.56 1.05 -2.49
C ARG A 427 -22.62 2.24 -2.58
N LEU A 428 -21.35 2.01 -2.95
CA LEU A 428 -20.39 3.13 -3.13
C LEU A 428 -20.76 4.01 -4.32
N LEU A 429 -21.13 3.43 -5.46
CA LEU A 429 -21.55 4.20 -6.63
C LEU A 429 -22.82 5.01 -6.36
N ALA A 430 -23.79 4.42 -5.68
CA ALA A 430 -25.01 5.11 -5.26
C ALA A 430 -24.70 6.24 -4.24
N GLY A 431 -23.78 5.99 -3.32
CA GLY A 431 -23.36 7.00 -2.34
C GLY A 431 -22.60 8.15 -2.96
N ALA A 432 -21.72 7.90 -3.93
CA ALA A 432 -21.03 8.95 -4.69
C ALA A 432 -22.04 9.83 -5.45
N GLU A 433 -23.04 9.21 -6.08
CA GLU A 433 -24.12 9.90 -6.77
C GLU A 433 -24.95 10.75 -5.82
N ALA A 434 -25.36 10.19 -4.67
CA ALA A 434 -26.14 10.91 -3.65
C ALA A 434 -25.39 12.10 -3.06
N ALA A 435 -24.07 12.00 -2.91
CA ALA A 435 -23.18 13.06 -2.45
C ALA A 435 -22.82 14.08 -3.56
N GLY A 436 -23.28 13.89 -4.80
CA GLY A 436 -22.98 14.79 -5.92
C GLY A 436 -21.51 14.78 -6.34
N ILE A 437 -20.82 13.63 -6.19
CA ILE A 437 -19.43 13.48 -6.64
C ILE A 437 -19.39 13.37 -8.17
N GLU A 438 -18.86 14.40 -8.83
CA GLU A 438 -18.77 14.50 -10.29
C GLU A 438 -17.44 13.98 -10.86
N ASN A 439 -16.36 14.11 -10.08
CA ASN A 439 -15.00 13.78 -10.51
C ASN A 439 -14.43 12.67 -9.62
N LEU A 440 -15.03 11.48 -9.72
CA LEU A 440 -14.55 10.28 -9.05
C LEU A 440 -13.39 9.67 -9.83
N MET A 441 -12.26 9.43 -9.15
CA MET A 441 -11.11 8.71 -9.69
C MET A 441 -10.72 7.59 -8.73
N VAL A 442 -10.61 6.36 -9.22
CA VAL A 442 -10.11 5.22 -8.45
C VAL A 442 -8.69 4.91 -8.92
N LEU A 443 -7.76 4.76 -7.98
CA LEU A 443 -6.40 4.28 -8.23
C LEU A 443 -6.27 2.87 -7.70
N THR A 444 -5.77 1.96 -8.53
CA THR A 444 -5.78 0.51 -8.29
C THR A 444 -4.40 -0.10 -8.55
N GLY A 445 -4.05 -1.17 -7.81
CA GLY A 445 -2.85 -2.01 -7.96
C GLY A 445 -3.17 -3.45 -8.36
N ASP A 446 -2.60 -4.43 -7.66
CA ASP A 446 -2.89 -5.87 -7.64
C ASP A 446 -2.57 -6.64 -8.94
N VAL A 447 -3.13 -6.25 -10.06
CA VAL A 447 -3.21 -7.10 -11.26
C VAL A 447 -1.98 -7.11 -12.17
N HIS A 448 -0.90 -6.45 -11.81
CA HIS A 448 0.38 -6.38 -12.53
C HIS A 448 0.26 -5.90 -13.99
N VAL A 449 -0.78 -5.11 -14.27
CA VAL A 449 -1.09 -4.60 -15.61
C VAL A 449 -1.62 -3.19 -15.52
N GLY A 450 -1.16 -2.30 -16.38
CA GLY A 450 -1.74 -0.96 -16.53
C GLY A 450 -3.06 -1.04 -17.27
N TYR A 451 -4.13 -0.55 -16.63
CA TYR A 451 -5.45 -0.35 -17.25
C TYR A 451 -5.94 1.08 -17.07
N ALA A 452 -6.79 1.50 -17.98
CA ALA A 452 -7.64 2.67 -17.80
C ALA A 452 -9.10 2.28 -18.11
N PHE A 453 -10.02 2.56 -17.17
CA PHE A 453 -11.43 2.25 -17.32
C PHE A 453 -12.30 3.49 -17.14
N ASP A 454 -13.38 3.55 -17.93
CA ASP A 454 -14.55 4.35 -17.61
C ASP A 454 -15.39 3.60 -16.58
N ILE A 455 -15.57 4.14 -15.39
CA ILE A 455 -16.46 3.55 -14.37
C ILE A 455 -17.90 3.79 -14.79
N LYS A 456 -18.60 2.71 -15.07
CA LYS A 456 -20.02 2.74 -15.43
C LYS A 456 -20.88 2.75 -14.17
N ARG A 457 -22.03 3.45 -14.22
CA ARG A 457 -23.02 3.39 -13.12
C ARG A 457 -23.59 1.97 -12.98
N ASP A 458 -23.78 1.30 -14.09
CA ASP A 458 -24.15 -0.12 -14.19
C ASP A 458 -23.28 -0.79 -15.26
N PHE A 459 -22.47 -1.76 -14.88
CA PHE A 459 -21.58 -2.47 -15.78
C PHE A 459 -22.28 -3.53 -16.62
N ASP A 460 -23.49 -3.95 -16.25
CA ASP A 460 -24.29 -4.89 -17.01
C ASP A 460 -25.10 -4.19 -18.13
N ASP A 461 -25.31 -2.86 -18.01
CA ASP A 461 -25.89 -2.03 -19.07
C ASP A 461 -24.79 -1.28 -19.84
N ARG A 462 -24.59 -1.68 -21.12
CA ARG A 462 -23.61 -1.02 -22.00
C ARG A 462 -23.92 0.45 -22.27
N SER A 463 -25.20 0.85 -22.20
CA SER A 463 -25.64 2.23 -22.38
C SER A 463 -25.55 3.08 -21.12
N SER A 464 -25.28 2.45 -19.97
CA SER A 464 -25.17 3.13 -18.68
C SER A 464 -24.14 4.26 -18.71
N ARG A 465 -24.49 5.38 -18.07
CA ARG A 465 -23.61 6.56 -18.00
C ARG A 465 -22.28 6.26 -17.31
N ILE A 466 -21.27 7.00 -17.69
CA ILE A 466 -19.97 7.02 -17.00
C ILE A 466 -20.11 7.91 -15.77
N VAL A 467 -19.57 7.47 -14.62
CA VAL A 467 -19.64 8.16 -13.32
C VAL A 467 -18.27 8.44 -12.71
N GLY A 468 -17.22 7.97 -13.34
CA GLY A 468 -15.84 8.17 -12.87
C GLY A 468 -14.84 7.48 -13.77
N THR A 469 -13.59 7.44 -13.31
CA THR A 469 -12.50 6.77 -14.01
C THR A 469 -11.71 5.90 -13.03
N GLU A 470 -11.17 4.77 -13.52
CA GLU A 470 -10.22 3.97 -12.79
C GLU A 470 -8.90 3.89 -13.54
N LEU A 471 -7.81 4.16 -12.83
CA LEU A 471 -6.44 4.05 -13.31
C LEU A 471 -5.75 2.95 -12.52
N VAL A 472 -5.46 1.84 -13.19
CA VAL A 472 -4.74 0.72 -12.59
C VAL A 472 -3.26 0.87 -12.91
N ALA A 473 -2.45 1.06 -11.88
CA ALA A 473 -1.01 1.12 -12.02
C ALA A 473 -0.46 -0.27 -12.34
N SER A 474 0.45 -0.34 -13.30
CA SER A 474 1.19 -1.57 -13.52
C SER A 474 2.15 -1.82 -12.36
N SER A 475 2.68 -3.03 -12.26
CA SER A 475 3.66 -3.37 -11.22
C SER A 475 5.03 -2.75 -11.49
N ILE A 476 5.80 -2.53 -10.42
CA ILE A 476 7.22 -2.12 -10.51
C ILE A 476 8.07 -3.27 -11.09
N SER A 477 7.83 -4.51 -10.66
CA SER A 477 8.66 -5.68 -11.06
C SER A 477 7.89 -6.99 -11.14
N SER A 478 6.74 -7.11 -10.48
CA SER A 478 5.97 -8.36 -10.43
C SER A 478 5.51 -8.80 -11.82
N GLY A 479 5.71 -10.08 -12.15
CA GLY A 479 5.37 -10.63 -13.46
C GLY A 479 6.49 -10.54 -14.52
N GLY A 480 7.73 -10.17 -14.12
CA GLY A 480 8.87 -10.06 -15.03
C GLY A 480 8.67 -8.96 -16.10
N ASN A 481 9.15 -9.16 -17.32
CA ASN A 481 9.09 -8.10 -18.35
C ASN A 481 7.69 -7.77 -18.86
N GLY A 482 6.73 -8.71 -18.77
CA GLY A 482 5.39 -8.53 -19.32
C GLY A 482 5.36 -8.38 -20.84
N SER A 483 4.22 -7.92 -21.36
CA SER A 483 4.00 -7.69 -22.79
C SER A 483 3.00 -6.56 -23.02
N ASP A 484 3.02 -5.94 -24.20
CA ASP A 484 2.13 -4.82 -24.50
C ASP A 484 0.65 -5.23 -24.57
N LYS A 485 0.37 -6.45 -25.03
CA LYS A 485 -0.99 -6.99 -25.18
C LYS A 485 -1.04 -8.48 -24.87
N PRO A 486 -2.13 -8.99 -24.28
CA PRO A 486 -2.35 -10.42 -24.14
C PRO A 486 -2.75 -11.06 -25.47
N ALA A 487 -2.58 -12.37 -25.60
CA ALA A 487 -2.92 -13.10 -26.82
C ALA A 487 -4.40 -12.99 -27.22
N ASN A 488 -5.30 -12.85 -26.24
CA ASN A 488 -6.77 -12.74 -26.44
C ASN A 488 -7.27 -11.28 -26.43
N TRP A 489 -6.43 -10.33 -26.80
CA TRP A 489 -6.69 -8.88 -26.71
C TRP A 489 -8.04 -8.46 -27.29
N ASP A 490 -8.36 -8.87 -28.52
CA ASP A 490 -9.60 -8.44 -29.21
C ASP A 490 -10.85 -8.94 -28.50
N THR A 491 -10.83 -10.19 -28.02
CA THR A 491 -11.90 -10.77 -27.21
C THR A 491 -12.08 -10.00 -25.91
N TYR A 492 -10.96 -9.67 -25.27
CA TYR A 492 -10.95 -9.00 -23.99
C TYR A 492 -11.50 -7.58 -24.07
N MET A 493 -11.10 -6.80 -25.09
CA MET A 493 -11.62 -5.46 -25.35
C MET A 493 -13.11 -5.49 -25.74
N THR A 494 -13.52 -6.46 -26.55
CA THR A 494 -14.94 -6.61 -26.95
C THR A 494 -15.83 -6.95 -25.75
N ALA A 495 -15.32 -7.76 -24.81
CA ALA A 495 -16.03 -8.12 -23.59
C ALA A 495 -16.16 -6.93 -22.61
N ASN A 496 -15.21 -6.00 -22.65
CA ASN A 496 -15.09 -4.88 -21.71
C ASN A 496 -15.02 -3.52 -22.42
N PRO A 497 -16.10 -3.04 -23.05
CA PRO A 497 -16.07 -1.80 -23.87
C PRO A 497 -15.76 -0.53 -23.07
N HIS A 498 -15.86 -0.56 -21.75
CA HIS A 498 -15.47 0.51 -20.83
C HIS A 498 -13.98 0.49 -20.50
N MET A 499 -13.24 -0.56 -20.87
CA MET A 499 -11.77 -0.60 -20.81
C MET A 499 -11.21 0.21 -21.98
N ARG A 500 -10.47 1.28 -21.68
CA ARG A 500 -9.91 2.21 -22.66
C ARG A 500 -8.44 1.91 -22.99
N PHE A 501 -7.75 1.21 -22.10
CA PHE A 501 -6.32 0.93 -22.22
C PHE A 501 -5.93 -0.36 -21.50
N TYR A 502 -4.88 -0.99 -22.02
CA TYR A 502 -4.16 -2.11 -21.43
C TYR A 502 -2.68 -2.00 -21.80
N ASN A 503 -1.79 -2.20 -20.84
CA ASN A 503 -0.39 -2.50 -21.09
C ASN A 503 0.15 -3.39 -19.97
N GLY A 504 0.68 -4.56 -20.29
CA GLY A 504 1.19 -5.53 -19.33
C GLY A 504 2.69 -5.42 -19.05
N ARG A 505 3.36 -4.30 -19.40
CA ARG A 505 4.76 -4.04 -19.02
C ARG A 505 4.84 -3.42 -17.61
N ARG A 506 6.06 -3.39 -17.08
CA ARG A 506 6.34 -2.82 -15.75
C ARG A 506 6.48 -1.31 -15.83
N GLY A 507 6.12 -0.62 -14.75
CA GLY A 507 6.19 0.83 -14.71
C GLY A 507 5.32 1.45 -13.63
N TYR A 508 4.86 2.67 -13.88
CA TYR A 508 3.97 3.43 -12.98
C TYR A 508 3.07 4.37 -13.78
N THR A 509 2.09 4.94 -13.10
CA THR A 509 1.21 5.96 -13.68
C THR A 509 1.45 7.29 -12.99
N THR A 510 1.71 8.36 -13.76
CA THR A 510 1.71 9.74 -13.24
C THR A 510 0.39 10.42 -13.55
N VAL A 511 -0.08 11.27 -12.64
CA VAL A 511 -1.31 12.03 -12.81
C VAL A 511 -1.07 13.49 -12.45
N THR A 512 -1.44 14.38 -13.34
CA THR A 512 -1.49 15.82 -13.09
C THR A 512 -2.95 16.25 -12.95
N LEU A 513 -3.32 16.77 -11.79
CA LEU A 513 -4.64 17.33 -11.52
C LEU A 513 -4.57 18.85 -11.49
N ASP A 514 -5.50 19.51 -12.16
CA ASP A 514 -5.84 20.90 -11.90
C ASP A 514 -7.36 21.05 -11.70
N ARG A 515 -7.86 22.29 -11.62
CA ARG A 515 -9.28 22.54 -11.39
C ARG A 515 -10.16 22.26 -12.62
N ARG A 516 -9.56 22.04 -13.79
CA ARG A 516 -10.26 21.88 -15.07
C ARG A 516 -10.13 20.47 -15.61
N SER A 517 -9.02 19.81 -15.31
CA SER A 517 -8.70 18.52 -15.90
C SER A 517 -7.80 17.67 -15.03
N ALA A 518 -7.86 16.36 -15.27
CA ALA A 518 -6.88 15.37 -14.86
C ALA A 518 -6.20 14.82 -16.12
N ARG A 519 -4.87 14.74 -16.11
CA ARG A 519 -4.09 14.03 -17.13
C ARG A 519 -3.37 12.87 -16.48
N ALA A 520 -3.53 11.66 -17.02
CA ALA A 520 -2.84 10.45 -16.61
C ALA A 520 -1.90 9.98 -17.73
N ASP A 521 -0.62 9.78 -17.39
CA ASP A 521 0.39 9.23 -18.28
C ASP A 521 0.84 7.87 -17.76
N PHE A 522 0.62 6.81 -18.54
CA PHE A 522 1.09 5.46 -18.24
C PHE A 522 2.52 5.32 -18.74
N LYS A 523 3.45 5.08 -17.83
CA LYS A 523 4.88 4.97 -18.10
C LYS A 523 5.34 3.53 -17.95
N ALA A 524 6.09 3.02 -18.92
CA ALA A 524 6.54 1.63 -18.93
C ALA A 524 8.01 1.50 -19.35
N VAL A 525 8.66 0.51 -18.76
CA VAL A 525 10.01 0.05 -19.14
C VAL A 525 9.91 -1.22 -19.99
N PRO A 526 10.77 -1.41 -21.01
CA PRO A 526 10.71 -2.59 -21.87
C PRO A 526 11.10 -3.89 -21.18
N TYR A 527 11.90 -3.81 -20.11
CA TYR A 527 12.36 -4.98 -19.34
C TYR A 527 12.73 -4.59 -17.91
N VAL A 528 12.64 -5.57 -17.00
CA VAL A 528 13.10 -5.48 -15.60
C VAL A 528 14.05 -6.61 -15.22
N THR A 529 14.34 -7.54 -16.14
CA THR A 529 15.25 -8.67 -15.89
C THR A 529 16.72 -8.26 -15.78
N THR A 530 17.05 -7.06 -16.24
CA THR A 530 18.34 -6.38 -16.08
C THR A 530 18.10 -4.92 -15.73
N THR A 531 19.13 -4.25 -15.23
CA THR A 531 19.10 -2.80 -14.94
C THR A 531 19.24 -1.95 -16.22
N GLY A 532 18.93 -0.65 -16.15
CA GLY A 532 19.26 0.33 -17.18
C GLY A 532 18.26 0.43 -18.34
N ALA A 533 17.04 -0.09 -18.18
CA ALA A 533 15.95 0.13 -19.14
C ALA A 533 15.51 1.61 -19.13
N ASP A 534 15.33 2.19 -20.32
CA ASP A 534 14.69 3.50 -20.46
C ASP A 534 13.19 3.40 -20.20
N ILE A 535 12.59 4.49 -19.74
CA ILE A 535 11.14 4.58 -19.55
C ILE A 535 10.50 5.40 -20.67
N SER A 536 9.29 5.01 -21.08
CA SER A 536 8.51 5.76 -22.06
C SER A 536 7.04 5.88 -21.63
N THR A 537 6.38 6.95 -22.05
CA THR A 537 4.91 7.08 -21.92
C THR A 537 4.28 6.23 -23.03
N VAL A 538 3.53 5.21 -22.65
CA VAL A 538 2.88 4.25 -23.57
C VAL A 538 1.44 4.62 -23.88
N ALA A 539 0.80 5.44 -23.05
CA ALA A 539 -0.52 6.03 -23.28
C ALA A 539 -0.72 7.25 -22.39
N SER A 540 -1.55 8.17 -22.84
CA SER A 540 -1.99 9.33 -22.09
C SER A 540 -3.50 9.51 -22.21
N PHE A 541 -4.15 9.88 -21.09
CA PHE A 541 -5.58 10.15 -21.05
C PHE A 541 -5.85 11.44 -20.28
N ALA A 542 -6.88 12.16 -20.70
CA ALA A 542 -7.40 13.31 -19.96
C ALA A 542 -8.85 13.07 -19.55
N VAL A 543 -9.24 13.69 -18.44
CA VAL A 543 -10.61 13.79 -17.95
C VAL A 543 -10.89 15.27 -17.68
N GLU A 544 -11.93 15.81 -18.25
CA GLU A 544 -12.40 17.17 -17.97
C GLU A 544 -13.23 17.19 -16.69
N ALA A 545 -13.02 18.16 -15.81
CA ALA A 545 -13.78 18.28 -14.57
C ALA A 545 -15.27 18.52 -14.87
N GLY A 546 -16.15 17.72 -14.25
CA GLY A 546 -17.59 17.72 -14.50
C GLY A 546 -18.01 16.92 -15.72
N VAL A 547 -17.06 16.33 -16.48
CA VAL A 547 -17.36 15.51 -17.67
C VAL A 547 -16.64 14.16 -17.52
N PRO A 548 -17.25 13.18 -16.84
CA PRO A 548 -16.62 11.89 -16.62
C PRO A 548 -16.39 11.13 -17.92
N GLY A 549 -15.25 10.47 -18.02
CA GLY A 549 -14.83 9.65 -19.15
C GLY A 549 -13.44 10.00 -19.65
N LEU A 550 -12.68 8.97 -19.97
CA LEU A 550 -11.28 9.06 -20.42
C LEU A 550 -11.22 9.48 -21.89
N GLN A 551 -10.48 10.52 -22.19
CA GLN A 551 -10.17 10.97 -23.55
C GLN A 551 -8.68 10.73 -23.83
N PRO A 552 -8.31 10.00 -24.89
CA PRO A 552 -6.91 9.85 -25.27
C PRO A 552 -6.31 11.19 -25.72
N VAL A 553 -5.05 11.47 -25.33
CA VAL A 553 -4.34 12.72 -25.63
C VAL A 553 -2.90 12.43 -26.07
#